data_e5a2ddbace5ec2ddaad5c8ce022f8c72
#
_entry.id   e5a2ddbace5ec2ddaad5c8ce022f8c72
#
_cell.length_a   1.000
_cell.length_b   1.000
_cell.length_c   1.000
_cell.angle_alpha   90.00
_cell.angle_beta   90.00
_cell.angle_gamma   90.00
#
_symmetry.space_group_name_H-M   'P 1'
#
loop_
_entity.id
_entity.type
_entity.pdbx_description
1 polymer ?
#
loop_
_entity_poly.entity_id
_entity_poly.type
_entity_poly.pdbx_seq_one_letter_code
_entity_poly.pdbx_strand_id
1 'polypeptide(L)'
;MNNVQLNSDAYFHSASVNEMYTVIRRAADCSVKLSNNNQVPTADAGLDYTIPKGTAFVLTGVGTDPDNDPLTYLWEQLDNTSNTQPPVATATSGPVYRSITPSVLPTRYFPGLSSVFANNLVPKWEVTPGVARNLNFSLLVNDDKVTGNQAARDQTLITVSNAGPFKVTSQTTNIEYDGSVPLAITWDVAGTDVAPLNTQNVQVLLTRDGGVTFEVLAESIPNTGSANVDLPNENIATARIMIKAVDNIYFAVNSYNFKVKQGVLATVEGKLKGISIYPNPANNEVNIILNKAEDAKYMIYDLSGRLVNSGNLAADGKINVERLSTGNYVLSIQLKNGDKVNEKLMINK
;
A
#
# COMPACT_ATOMS: atom_id res chain seq x y z
N MET A 1 -26.65 -9.42 -30.19
CA MET A 1 -26.24 -8.28 -29.34
C MET A 1 -25.78 -8.85 -27.99
N ASN A 2 -24.55 -8.58 -27.58
CA ASN A 2 -24.07 -9.04 -26.25
C ASN A 2 -24.54 -8.03 -25.20
N ASN A 3 -25.64 -8.31 -24.51
CA ASN A 3 -26.07 -7.46 -23.40
C ASN A 3 -25.08 -7.55 -22.22
N VAL A 4 -24.79 -6.43 -21.59
CA VAL A 4 -23.97 -6.36 -20.39
C VAL A 4 -24.66 -7.11 -19.25
N GLN A 5 -25.99 -6.99 -19.18
CA GLN A 5 -26.85 -7.63 -18.19
C GLN A 5 -28.28 -7.81 -18.74
N LEU A 6 -29.10 -8.62 -18.07
CA LEU A 6 -30.47 -8.94 -18.51
C LEU A 6 -31.49 -7.85 -18.15
N ASN A 7 -31.25 -7.09 -17.08
CA ASN A 7 -32.14 -6.05 -16.56
C ASN A 7 -31.40 -4.69 -16.57
N SER A 8 -32.17 -3.59 -16.67
CA SER A 8 -31.62 -2.25 -16.43
C SER A 8 -31.31 -2.03 -14.95
N ASP A 9 -30.30 -1.23 -14.68
CA ASP A 9 -29.97 -0.81 -13.32
C ASP A 9 -30.99 0.24 -12.82
N ALA A 10 -31.26 0.25 -11.52
CA ALA A 10 -32.21 1.17 -10.89
C ALA A 10 -31.56 2.52 -10.53
N TYR A 11 -30.75 3.08 -11.43
CA TYR A 11 -30.14 4.41 -11.26
C TYR A 11 -30.01 5.12 -12.62
N PHE A 12 -29.89 6.43 -12.60
CA PHE A 12 -29.67 7.22 -13.81
C PHE A 12 -28.18 7.38 -14.09
N HIS A 13 -27.80 7.17 -15.34
CA HIS A 13 -26.47 7.44 -15.84
C HIS A 13 -26.17 8.94 -15.88
N SER A 14 -24.93 9.33 -15.68
CA SER A 14 -24.47 10.73 -15.69
C SER A 14 -24.88 11.46 -16.99
N ALA A 15 -24.80 10.78 -18.13
CA ALA A 15 -25.27 11.33 -19.43
C ALA A 15 -26.77 11.65 -19.41
N SER A 16 -27.62 10.73 -18.94
CA SER A 16 -29.07 10.90 -18.84
C SER A 16 -29.45 12.02 -17.87
N VAL A 17 -28.80 12.14 -16.75
CA VAL A 17 -28.98 13.23 -15.78
C VAL A 17 -28.68 14.57 -16.47
N ASN A 18 -27.57 14.66 -17.21
CA ASN A 18 -27.18 15.87 -17.93
C ASN A 18 -28.21 16.27 -19.03
N GLU A 19 -28.74 15.31 -19.77
CA GLU A 19 -29.80 15.55 -20.78
C GLU A 19 -31.08 16.02 -20.11
N MET A 20 -31.52 15.37 -19.04
CA MET A 20 -32.69 15.77 -18.27
C MET A 20 -32.59 17.22 -17.77
N TYR A 21 -31.46 17.58 -17.13
CA TYR A 21 -31.24 18.97 -16.71
C TYR A 21 -31.27 19.96 -17.86
N THR A 22 -30.70 19.60 -19.01
CA THR A 22 -30.70 20.45 -20.21
C THR A 22 -32.10 20.69 -20.70
N VAL A 23 -32.96 19.66 -20.75
CA VAL A 23 -34.37 19.78 -21.18
C VAL A 23 -35.18 20.58 -20.18
N ILE A 24 -35.09 20.26 -18.89
CA ILE A 24 -35.87 20.93 -17.81
C ILE A 24 -35.55 22.43 -17.78
N ARG A 25 -34.29 22.83 -17.93
CA ARG A 25 -33.89 24.24 -17.94
C ARG A 25 -34.36 24.99 -19.17
N ARG A 26 -34.50 24.30 -20.30
CA ARG A 26 -35.02 24.92 -21.55
C ARG A 26 -36.55 25.01 -21.60
N ALA A 27 -37.23 24.04 -20.97
CA ALA A 27 -38.70 23.96 -20.97
C ALA A 27 -39.33 24.77 -19.82
N ALA A 28 -38.69 25.82 -19.36
CA ALA A 28 -38.98 26.51 -18.09
C ALA A 28 -40.39 27.13 -17.96
N ASP A 29 -41.14 27.27 -19.04
CA ASP A 29 -42.41 28.04 -19.02
C ASP A 29 -43.63 27.20 -18.67
N CYS A 30 -43.52 25.87 -18.61
CA CYS A 30 -44.66 24.98 -18.33
C CYS A 30 -44.60 24.31 -16.95
N SER A 31 -43.55 24.54 -16.21
CA SER A 31 -43.32 23.85 -14.89
C SER A 31 -43.69 24.75 -13.72
N VAL A 32 -44.39 24.19 -12.73
CA VAL A 32 -44.53 24.81 -11.40
C VAL A 32 -43.27 24.44 -10.58
N LYS A 33 -42.48 25.44 -10.25
CA LYS A 33 -41.30 25.27 -9.40
C LYS A 33 -41.76 25.19 -7.94
N LEU A 34 -41.61 24.05 -7.34
CA LEU A 34 -41.79 23.84 -5.89
C LEU A 34 -40.42 23.86 -5.21
N SER A 35 -40.29 24.65 -4.14
CA SER A 35 -39.12 24.58 -3.29
C SER A 35 -39.20 23.31 -2.46
N ASN A 36 -38.11 22.51 -2.49
CA ASN A 36 -37.93 21.32 -1.64
C ASN A 36 -36.98 21.57 -0.47
N ASN A 37 -36.51 22.83 -0.30
CA ASN A 37 -35.51 23.20 0.74
C ASN A 37 -34.26 22.30 0.72
N ASN A 38 -33.87 21.85 -0.46
CA ASN A 38 -32.68 21.05 -0.69
C ASN A 38 -31.71 21.82 -1.59
N GLN A 39 -30.46 21.95 -1.15
CA GLN A 39 -29.40 22.57 -1.91
C GLN A 39 -28.69 21.51 -2.76
N VAL A 40 -28.10 21.96 -3.89
CA VAL A 40 -27.38 21.06 -4.78
C VAL A 40 -26.04 20.70 -4.14
N PRO A 41 -25.65 19.42 -4.09
CA PRO A 41 -24.32 19.02 -3.63
C PRO A 41 -23.22 19.54 -4.58
N THR A 42 -21.96 19.40 -4.18
CA THR A 42 -20.82 19.63 -5.06
C THR A 42 -20.27 18.30 -5.57
N ALA A 43 -19.57 18.34 -6.69
CA ALA A 43 -18.81 17.22 -7.23
C ALA A 43 -17.45 17.73 -7.74
N ASP A 44 -16.38 17.05 -7.38
CA ASP A 44 -15.02 17.27 -7.87
C ASP A 44 -14.43 15.91 -8.25
N ALA A 45 -14.17 15.73 -9.54
CA ALA A 45 -13.59 14.51 -10.12
C ALA A 45 -12.04 14.47 -10.02
N GLY A 46 -11.44 15.52 -9.50
CA GLY A 46 -10.00 15.68 -9.41
C GLY A 46 -9.37 16.12 -10.74
N LEU A 47 -8.05 15.97 -10.81
CA LEU A 47 -7.25 16.41 -11.97
C LEU A 47 -7.33 15.41 -13.12
N ASP A 48 -6.92 15.87 -14.31
CA ASP A 48 -6.59 15.00 -15.43
C ASP A 48 -5.26 14.27 -15.17
N TYR A 49 -5.20 12.98 -15.54
CA TYR A 49 -4.01 12.15 -15.29
C TYR A 49 -3.52 11.47 -16.55
N THR A 50 -2.20 11.28 -16.62
CA THR A 50 -1.59 10.35 -17.58
C THR A 50 -1.16 9.09 -16.85
N ILE A 51 -1.60 7.92 -17.32
CA ILE A 51 -1.33 6.61 -16.71
C ILE A 51 -0.62 5.66 -17.70
N PRO A 52 0.12 4.66 -17.22
CA PRO A 52 0.72 3.64 -18.09
C PRO A 52 -0.34 2.67 -18.62
N LYS A 53 -0.19 2.21 -19.87
CA LYS A 53 -1.05 1.15 -20.43
C LYS A 53 -0.94 -0.16 -19.64
N GLY A 54 -1.99 -0.97 -19.68
CA GLY A 54 -2.03 -2.30 -19.09
C GLY A 54 -1.87 -2.30 -17.55
N THR A 55 -2.17 -1.18 -16.90
CA THR A 55 -2.01 -0.98 -15.47
C THR A 55 -3.32 -0.55 -14.84
N ALA A 56 -3.66 -1.10 -13.67
CA ALA A 56 -4.84 -0.71 -12.92
C ALA A 56 -4.70 0.72 -12.35
N PHE A 57 -5.83 1.39 -12.15
CA PHE A 57 -5.86 2.73 -11.55
C PHE A 57 -7.08 2.92 -10.66
N VAL A 58 -7.08 3.98 -9.88
CA VAL A 58 -8.14 4.31 -8.93
C VAL A 58 -8.55 5.78 -9.11
N LEU A 59 -9.86 6.03 -9.21
CA LEU A 59 -10.40 7.38 -9.17
C LEU A 59 -11.02 7.61 -7.80
N THR A 60 -10.74 8.76 -7.20
CA THR A 60 -11.34 9.20 -5.93
C THR A 60 -11.84 10.61 -6.11
N GLY A 61 -13.14 10.80 -5.99
CA GLY A 61 -13.76 12.12 -6.09
C GLY A 61 -13.99 12.74 -4.72
N VAL A 62 -14.42 14.00 -4.74
CA VAL A 62 -14.86 14.71 -3.55
C VAL A 62 -16.26 15.25 -3.79
N GLY A 63 -17.16 15.06 -2.82
CA GLY A 63 -18.49 15.65 -2.81
C GLY A 63 -18.75 16.30 -1.46
N THR A 64 -19.46 17.41 -1.45
CA THR A 64 -19.97 18.05 -0.24
C THR A 64 -21.43 18.41 -0.43
N ASP A 65 -22.20 18.34 0.65
CA ASP A 65 -23.60 18.74 0.65
C ASP A 65 -23.82 19.87 1.67
N PRO A 66 -24.40 21.01 1.25
CA PRO A 66 -24.63 22.14 2.16
C PRO A 66 -25.65 21.85 3.27
N ASP A 67 -26.55 20.90 3.06
CA ASP A 67 -27.58 20.49 4.01
C ASP A 67 -27.11 19.30 4.87
N ASN A 68 -25.90 18.76 4.59
CA ASN A 68 -25.32 17.56 5.19
C ASN A 68 -26.15 16.28 4.93
N ASP A 69 -26.82 16.22 3.78
CA ASP A 69 -27.50 15.00 3.36
C ASP A 69 -26.47 13.91 2.98
N PRO A 70 -26.79 12.61 3.13
CA PRO A 70 -25.91 11.51 2.74
C PRO A 70 -25.63 11.54 1.24
N LEU A 71 -24.37 11.33 0.87
CA LEU A 71 -23.94 11.34 -0.53
C LEU A 71 -23.71 9.93 -1.07
N THR A 72 -24.07 9.74 -2.35
CA THR A 72 -23.66 8.60 -3.15
C THR A 72 -22.90 9.05 -4.40
N TYR A 73 -21.97 8.22 -4.85
CA TYR A 73 -21.01 8.51 -5.90
C TYR A 73 -21.13 7.49 -7.02
N LEU A 74 -21.15 7.97 -8.26
CA LEU A 74 -21.17 7.13 -9.45
C LEU A 74 -20.07 7.58 -10.41
N TRP A 75 -19.06 6.73 -10.59
CA TRP A 75 -18.02 6.91 -11.59
C TRP A 75 -18.38 6.16 -12.88
N GLU A 76 -18.43 6.88 -14.01
CA GLU A 76 -18.78 6.32 -15.31
C GLU A 76 -17.83 6.78 -16.40
N GLN A 77 -17.54 5.89 -17.35
CA GLN A 77 -16.85 6.26 -18.58
C GLN A 77 -17.86 6.83 -19.59
N LEU A 78 -17.58 8.03 -20.12
CA LEU A 78 -18.46 8.78 -21.02
C LEU A 78 -18.15 8.57 -22.51
N ASP A 79 -17.11 7.82 -22.86
CA ASP A 79 -16.76 7.58 -24.26
C ASP A 79 -17.90 6.84 -24.98
N ASN A 80 -18.46 7.45 -26.04
CA ASN A 80 -19.65 6.95 -26.72
C ASN A 80 -19.41 6.45 -28.15
N THR A 81 -18.15 6.42 -28.59
CA THR A 81 -17.78 5.86 -29.90
C THR A 81 -17.99 4.36 -29.88
N SER A 82 -18.56 3.81 -30.94
CA SER A 82 -18.70 2.34 -31.07
C SER A 82 -17.36 1.63 -31.06
N ASN A 83 -17.30 0.53 -30.34
CA ASN A 83 -16.20 -0.44 -30.39
C ASN A 83 -16.71 -1.87 -30.34
N THR A 84 -15.80 -2.84 -30.47
CA THR A 84 -16.14 -4.26 -30.34
C THR A 84 -16.71 -4.57 -28.96
N GLN A 85 -17.79 -5.34 -28.90
CA GLN A 85 -18.44 -5.74 -27.65
C GLN A 85 -18.42 -7.28 -27.48
N PRO A 86 -17.99 -7.83 -26.35
CA PRO A 86 -17.36 -7.15 -25.19
C PRO A 86 -16.09 -6.40 -25.60
N PRO A 87 -15.73 -5.33 -24.87
CA PRO A 87 -14.55 -4.55 -25.20
C PRO A 87 -13.27 -5.36 -25.07
N VAL A 88 -12.24 -4.96 -25.81
CA VAL A 88 -10.91 -5.60 -25.81
C VAL A 88 -9.83 -4.59 -25.43
N ALA A 89 -8.70 -5.09 -24.87
CA ALA A 89 -7.59 -4.23 -24.43
C ALA A 89 -6.93 -3.40 -25.55
N THR A 90 -7.12 -3.82 -26.82
CA THR A 90 -6.59 -3.13 -28.01
C THR A 90 -7.54 -2.09 -28.58
N ALA A 91 -8.72 -1.86 -27.96
CA ALA A 91 -9.66 -0.86 -28.40
C ALA A 91 -9.09 0.55 -28.22
N THR A 92 -8.99 1.31 -29.31
CA THR A 92 -8.44 2.69 -29.31
C THR A 92 -9.50 3.75 -29.03
N SER A 93 -10.79 3.39 -29.01
CA SER A 93 -11.91 4.30 -28.76
C SER A 93 -13.09 3.54 -28.11
N GLY A 94 -14.12 4.28 -27.69
CA GLY A 94 -15.33 3.74 -27.08
C GLY A 94 -15.16 3.24 -25.65
N PRO A 95 -16.24 2.83 -24.99
CA PRO A 95 -16.21 2.44 -23.58
C PRO A 95 -15.54 1.08 -23.38
N VAL A 96 -14.72 0.98 -22.34
CA VAL A 96 -14.06 -0.26 -21.89
C VAL A 96 -14.44 -0.62 -20.46
N TYR A 97 -15.03 0.32 -19.72
CA TYR A 97 -15.51 0.11 -18.34
C TYR A 97 -17.01 0.36 -18.29
N ARG A 98 -17.75 -0.64 -17.82
CA ARG A 98 -19.20 -0.52 -17.61
C ARG A 98 -19.51 0.39 -16.42
N SER A 99 -20.71 0.97 -16.42
CA SER A 99 -21.29 1.55 -15.22
C SER A 99 -21.56 0.46 -14.18
N ILE A 100 -21.45 0.81 -12.90
CA ILE A 100 -21.80 -0.04 -11.75
C ILE A 100 -22.67 0.78 -10.78
N THR A 101 -23.38 0.08 -9.90
CA THR A 101 -24.24 0.71 -8.90
C THR A 101 -23.52 1.83 -8.12
N PRO A 102 -24.17 2.99 -7.88
CA PRO A 102 -23.62 4.04 -7.02
C PRO A 102 -23.20 3.54 -5.65
N SER A 103 -22.16 4.13 -5.08
CA SER A 103 -21.56 3.75 -3.82
C SER A 103 -21.52 4.92 -2.85
N VAL A 104 -21.58 4.67 -1.56
CA VAL A 104 -21.30 5.68 -0.52
C VAL A 104 -19.82 6.04 -0.43
N LEU A 105 -18.93 5.21 -1.04
CA LEU A 105 -17.50 5.50 -1.12
C LEU A 105 -17.22 6.32 -2.39
N PRO A 106 -16.45 7.41 -2.29
CA PRO A 106 -16.10 8.26 -3.44
C PRO A 106 -15.07 7.64 -4.37
N THR A 107 -14.56 6.44 -4.03
CA THR A 107 -13.44 5.77 -4.70
C THR A 107 -13.95 4.60 -5.53
N ARG A 108 -13.47 4.50 -6.79
CA ARG A 108 -13.66 3.35 -7.68
C ARG A 108 -12.34 2.90 -8.28
N TYR A 109 -12.08 1.60 -8.23
CA TYR A 109 -10.92 0.94 -8.87
C TYR A 109 -11.27 0.46 -10.27
N PHE A 110 -10.31 0.55 -11.20
CA PHE A 110 -10.44 0.18 -12.60
C PHE A 110 -9.31 -0.75 -13.05
N PRO A 111 -9.60 -2.07 -13.28
CA PRO A 111 -10.84 -2.75 -12.95
C PRO A 111 -11.03 -2.89 -11.44
N GLY A 112 -12.20 -3.39 -11.02
CA GLY A 112 -12.50 -3.62 -9.60
C GLY A 112 -11.44 -4.47 -8.91
N LEU A 113 -11.14 -4.19 -7.63
CA LEU A 113 -10.04 -4.82 -6.86
C LEU A 113 -10.10 -6.35 -6.88
N SER A 114 -11.28 -6.96 -6.84
CA SER A 114 -11.42 -8.43 -6.94
C SER A 114 -10.80 -8.99 -8.22
N SER A 115 -10.94 -8.29 -9.34
CA SER A 115 -10.32 -8.67 -10.61
C SER A 115 -8.80 -8.47 -10.58
N VAL A 116 -8.33 -7.36 -10.00
CA VAL A 116 -6.89 -7.10 -9.81
C VAL A 116 -6.24 -8.19 -8.98
N PHE A 117 -6.84 -8.56 -7.84
CA PHE A 117 -6.34 -9.62 -6.96
C PHE A 117 -6.43 -11.01 -7.59
N ALA A 118 -7.33 -11.23 -8.55
CA ALA A 118 -7.38 -12.42 -9.39
C ALA A 118 -6.37 -12.41 -10.55
N ASN A 119 -5.48 -11.40 -10.65
CA ASN A 119 -4.55 -11.16 -11.76
C ASN A 119 -5.22 -11.01 -13.12
N ASN A 120 -6.47 -10.56 -13.14
CA ASN A 120 -7.25 -10.34 -14.34
C ASN A 120 -7.51 -8.84 -14.53
N LEU A 121 -6.67 -8.16 -15.30
CA LEU A 121 -6.84 -6.74 -15.64
C LEU A 121 -7.76 -6.52 -16.85
N VAL A 122 -8.27 -7.57 -17.44
CA VAL A 122 -9.14 -7.51 -18.62
C VAL A 122 -10.43 -8.35 -18.43
N PRO A 123 -11.14 -8.18 -17.29
CA PRO A 123 -12.43 -8.87 -17.14
C PRO A 123 -13.42 -8.36 -18.18
N LYS A 124 -14.44 -9.14 -18.50
CA LYS A 124 -15.29 -9.00 -19.68
C LYS A 124 -15.86 -7.58 -19.94
N TRP A 125 -16.16 -6.83 -18.88
CA TRP A 125 -16.80 -5.52 -18.98
C TRP A 125 -16.07 -4.39 -18.25
N GLU A 126 -14.82 -4.63 -17.83
CA GLU A 126 -13.92 -3.67 -17.19
C GLU A 126 -12.49 -3.90 -17.68
N VAL A 127 -12.23 -3.53 -18.93
CA VAL A 127 -11.00 -3.90 -19.64
C VAL A 127 -9.97 -2.80 -19.55
N THR A 128 -8.84 -3.07 -18.87
CA THR A 128 -7.70 -2.16 -18.83
C THR A 128 -7.09 -2.00 -20.22
N PRO A 129 -6.96 -0.78 -20.75
CA PRO A 129 -6.38 -0.55 -22.08
C PRO A 129 -4.91 -0.99 -22.14
N GLY A 130 -4.60 -1.82 -23.15
CA GLY A 130 -3.23 -2.22 -23.50
C GLY A 130 -2.57 -1.34 -24.55
N VAL A 131 -3.27 -0.28 -24.98
CA VAL A 131 -2.83 0.68 -26.01
C VAL A 131 -3.05 2.11 -25.52
N ALA A 132 -2.28 3.04 -26.06
CA ALA A 132 -2.43 4.46 -25.76
C ALA A 132 -3.79 4.96 -26.27
N ARG A 133 -4.54 5.68 -25.42
CA ARG A 133 -5.84 6.27 -25.72
C ARG A 133 -6.29 7.22 -24.62
N ASN A 134 -7.32 7.99 -24.90
CA ASN A 134 -8.04 8.79 -23.91
C ASN A 134 -9.25 8.03 -23.36
N LEU A 135 -9.56 8.26 -22.09
CA LEU A 135 -10.73 7.78 -21.37
C LEU A 135 -11.37 8.99 -20.66
N ASN A 136 -12.59 9.31 -21.00
CA ASN A 136 -13.32 10.40 -20.36
C ASN A 136 -14.18 9.82 -19.24
N PHE A 137 -13.96 10.24 -18.00
CA PHE A 137 -14.77 9.82 -16.85
C PHE A 137 -15.63 10.95 -16.33
N SER A 138 -16.77 10.59 -15.77
CA SER A 138 -17.63 11.47 -15.01
C SER A 138 -17.83 10.94 -13.62
N LEU A 139 -17.77 11.83 -12.64
CA LEU A 139 -18.27 11.65 -11.31
C LEU A 139 -19.66 12.28 -11.19
N LEU A 140 -20.68 11.50 -10.84
CA LEU A 140 -21.99 11.97 -10.45
C LEU A 140 -22.13 11.81 -8.94
N VAL A 141 -22.46 12.88 -8.24
CA VAL A 141 -22.71 12.91 -6.79
C VAL A 141 -24.18 13.20 -6.56
N ASN A 142 -24.84 12.35 -5.82
CA ASN A 142 -26.24 12.48 -5.41
C ASN A 142 -26.36 12.67 -3.92
N ASP A 143 -27.31 13.47 -3.46
CA ASP A 143 -27.58 13.73 -2.03
C ASP A 143 -28.60 12.80 -1.40
N ASP A 144 -29.10 11.81 -2.08
CA ASP A 144 -30.04 10.77 -1.60
C ASP A 144 -31.22 11.26 -0.72
N LYS A 145 -31.60 12.55 -0.81
CA LYS A 145 -32.74 13.13 -0.07
C LYS A 145 -34.06 12.61 -0.59
N VAL A 146 -34.84 11.95 0.26
CA VAL A 146 -36.10 11.28 -0.11
C VAL A 146 -37.13 12.24 -0.70
N THR A 147 -37.13 13.51 -0.29
CA THR A 147 -38.14 14.52 -0.69
C THR A 147 -37.70 15.46 -1.80
N GLY A 148 -36.67 15.12 -2.57
CA GLY A 148 -36.22 15.99 -3.65
C GLY A 148 -34.72 15.93 -3.85
N ASN A 149 -34.26 14.76 -4.20
CA ASN A 149 -32.86 14.44 -4.53
C ASN A 149 -32.27 15.45 -5.54
N GLN A 150 -31.08 15.92 -5.28
CA GLN A 150 -30.27 16.77 -6.14
C GLN A 150 -28.99 16.07 -6.54
N ALA A 151 -28.41 16.48 -7.66
CA ALA A 151 -27.17 15.88 -8.13
C ALA A 151 -26.23 16.94 -8.73
N ALA A 152 -24.94 16.72 -8.51
CA ALA A 152 -23.86 17.46 -9.16
C ALA A 152 -22.99 16.51 -9.97
N ARG A 153 -22.27 17.05 -10.93
CA ARG A 153 -21.44 16.28 -11.84
C ARG A 153 -20.15 17.02 -12.17
N ASP A 154 -19.05 16.25 -12.23
CA ASP A 154 -17.77 16.74 -12.74
C ASP A 154 -17.12 15.67 -13.63
N GLN A 155 -16.02 16.02 -14.32
CA GLN A 155 -15.35 15.15 -15.30
C GLN A 155 -13.84 15.21 -15.15
N THR A 156 -13.17 14.11 -15.48
CA THR A 156 -11.72 14.01 -15.59
C THR A 156 -11.32 13.24 -16.84
N LEU A 157 -10.21 13.63 -17.44
CA LEU A 157 -9.60 12.98 -18.60
C LEU A 157 -8.43 12.11 -18.13
N ILE A 158 -8.49 10.81 -18.44
CA ILE A 158 -7.39 9.89 -18.22
C ILE A 158 -6.71 9.56 -19.54
N THR A 159 -5.47 9.98 -19.70
CA THR A 159 -4.65 9.70 -20.89
C THR A 159 -3.81 8.44 -20.62
N VAL A 160 -4.11 7.37 -21.33
CA VAL A 160 -3.29 6.14 -21.30
C VAL A 160 -2.10 6.32 -22.24
N SER A 161 -0.90 6.26 -21.71
CA SER A 161 0.36 6.44 -22.45
C SER A 161 0.86 5.14 -23.09
N ASN A 162 1.94 5.23 -23.87
CA ASN A 162 2.65 4.04 -24.37
C ASN A 162 3.60 3.41 -23.35
N ALA A 163 3.92 4.09 -22.24
CA ALA A 163 4.68 3.49 -21.14
C ALA A 163 3.86 2.38 -20.45
N GLY A 164 4.53 1.46 -19.81
CA GLY A 164 3.85 0.37 -19.10
C GLY A 164 3.93 -0.99 -19.80
N PRO A 165 3.40 -2.03 -19.17
CA PRO A 165 2.64 -1.98 -17.91
C PRO A 165 3.55 -1.87 -16.66
N PHE A 166 3.14 -1.04 -15.70
CA PHE A 166 3.73 -1.01 -14.36
C PHE A 166 3.31 -2.27 -13.58
N LYS A 167 4.24 -3.02 -13.02
CA LYS A 167 3.97 -4.33 -12.41
C LYS A 167 4.83 -4.59 -11.19
N VAL A 168 4.25 -5.19 -10.14
CA VAL A 168 5.03 -5.82 -9.06
C VAL A 168 5.57 -7.15 -9.57
N THR A 169 6.87 -7.37 -9.45
CA THR A 169 7.58 -8.55 -9.98
C THR A 169 8.03 -9.52 -8.89
N SER A 170 8.00 -9.11 -7.63
CA SER A 170 8.26 -9.96 -6.47
C SER A 170 6.98 -10.59 -5.90
N GLN A 171 7.12 -11.43 -4.87
CA GLN A 171 6.04 -12.17 -4.19
C GLN A 171 5.08 -12.87 -5.18
N THR A 172 5.66 -13.65 -6.09
CA THR A 172 4.94 -14.36 -7.15
C THR A 172 4.53 -15.78 -6.77
N THR A 173 4.83 -16.23 -5.56
CA THR A 173 4.52 -17.55 -5.02
C THR A 173 4.08 -17.46 -3.57
N ASN A 174 3.40 -18.50 -3.06
CA ASN A 174 2.96 -18.58 -1.67
C ASN A 174 4.13 -18.99 -0.75
N ILE A 175 4.97 -18.00 -0.41
CA ILE A 175 6.11 -18.17 0.51
C ILE A 175 5.76 -17.52 1.85
N GLU A 176 6.33 -18.05 2.93
CA GLU A 176 6.28 -17.44 4.26
C GLU A 176 7.54 -16.61 4.50
N TYR A 177 7.36 -15.34 4.86
CA TYR A 177 8.43 -14.42 5.20
C TYR A 177 8.52 -14.20 6.71
N ASP A 178 9.71 -13.97 7.23
CA ASP A 178 9.93 -13.61 8.63
C ASP A 178 9.64 -12.12 8.83
N GLY A 179 8.67 -11.80 9.69
CA GLY A 179 8.26 -10.42 9.99
C GLY A 179 9.30 -9.59 10.73
N SER A 180 10.38 -10.21 11.25
CA SER A 180 11.51 -9.50 11.85
C SER A 180 12.59 -9.08 10.84
N VAL A 181 12.44 -9.46 9.57
CA VAL A 181 13.41 -9.16 8.50
C VAL A 181 12.74 -8.31 7.42
N PRO A 182 13.38 -7.22 6.96
CA PRO A 182 12.84 -6.40 5.88
C PRO A 182 12.56 -7.23 4.63
N LEU A 183 11.38 -7.04 4.05
CA LEU A 183 10.95 -7.70 2.81
C LEU A 183 11.53 -6.98 1.61
N ALA A 184 12.29 -7.70 0.79
CA ALA A 184 12.71 -7.20 -0.52
C ALA A 184 11.53 -7.26 -1.50
N ILE A 185 11.17 -6.11 -2.07
CA ILE A 185 10.14 -5.98 -3.09
C ILE A 185 10.75 -5.46 -4.39
N THR A 186 10.24 -5.93 -5.52
CA THR A 186 10.65 -5.45 -6.85
C THR A 186 9.45 -5.20 -7.74
N TRP A 187 9.60 -4.24 -8.65
CA TRP A 187 8.60 -3.90 -9.66
C TRP A 187 9.25 -3.45 -10.97
N ASP A 188 8.51 -3.59 -12.05
CA ASP A 188 8.91 -3.02 -13.34
C ASP A 188 8.42 -1.58 -13.42
N VAL A 189 9.35 -0.64 -13.45
CA VAL A 189 9.08 0.80 -13.60
C VAL A 189 8.44 1.11 -14.95
N ALA A 190 8.81 0.36 -16.00
CA ALA A 190 8.23 0.38 -17.35
C ALA A 190 8.16 1.80 -17.97
N GLY A 191 9.14 2.66 -17.67
CA GLY A 191 9.22 4.03 -18.16
C GLY A 191 8.24 5.01 -17.51
N THR A 192 7.74 4.69 -16.31
CA THR A 192 6.84 5.60 -15.57
C THR A 192 7.57 6.72 -14.85
N ASP A 193 8.87 6.61 -14.65
CA ASP A 193 9.77 7.58 -14.01
C ASP A 193 10.16 8.77 -14.91
N VAL A 194 9.84 8.68 -16.20
CA VAL A 194 10.13 9.70 -17.21
C VAL A 194 8.84 10.26 -17.84
N ALA A 195 9.00 11.35 -18.63
CA ALA A 195 7.88 11.97 -19.34
C ALA A 195 7.13 10.94 -20.25
N PRO A 196 5.81 11.02 -20.34
CA PRO A 196 4.91 12.05 -19.79
C PRO A 196 4.42 11.79 -18.36
N LEU A 197 4.74 10.65 -17.73
CA LEU A 197 4.24 10.29 -16.41
C LEU A 197 5.03 10.96 -15.28
N ASN A 198 6.36 10.96 -15.35
CA ASN A 198 7.28 11.58 -14.38
C ASN A 198 7.03 11.13 -12.91
N THR A 199 6.60 9.90 -12.69
CA THR A 199 6.36 9.37 -11.34
C THR A 199 7.69 9.07 -10.66
N GLN A 200 8.12 9.95 -9.78
CA GLN A 200 9.40 9.85 -9.08
C GLN A 200 9.32 8.97 -7.85
N ASN A 201 8.14 8.91 -7.19
CA ASN A 201 7.96 8.18 -5.95
C ASN A 201 6.74 7.26 -6.02
N VAL A 202 6.82 6.17 -5.27
CA VAL A 202 5.75 5.20 -5.07
C VAL A 202 5.51 4.97 -3.57
N GLN A 203 4.27 4.65 -3.22
CA GLN A 203 3.85 4.20 -1.91
C GLN A 203 3.75 2.68 -1.90
N VAL A 204 4.13 2.05 -0.80
CA VAL A 204 3.99 0.61 -0.61
C VAL A 204 2.95 0.33 0.44
N LEU A 205 1.98 -0.50 0.08
CA LEU A 205 0.83 -0.85 0.89
C LEU A 205 0.75 -2.37 1.07
N LEU A 206 0.33 -2.80 2.25
CA LEU A 206 0.03 -4.19 2.58
C LEU A 206 -1.48 -4.36 2.76
N THR A 207 -2.04 -5.42 2.23
CA THR A 207 -3.40 -5.84 2.56
C THR A 207 -3.40 -7.29 3.05
N ARG A 208 -4.31 -7.60 3.99
CA ARG A 208 -4.47 -8.93 4.61
C ARG A 208 -5.83 -9.56 4.30
N ASP A 209 -6.72 -8.78 3.73
CA ASP A 209 -8.15 -9.06 3.54
C ASP A 209 -8.62 -8.95 2.08
N GLY A 210 -7.68 -9.09 1.14
CA GLY A 210 -7.99 -9.03 -0.29
C GLY A 210 -8.30 -7.62 -0.80
N GLY A 211 -7.78 -6.59 -0.15
CA GLY A 211 -7.90 -5.20 -0.59
C GLY A 211 -9.09 -4.44 0.02
N VAL A 212 -9.71 -4.97 1.08
CA VAL A 212 -10.73 -4.23 1.84
C VAL A 212 -10.07 -3.12 2.65
N THR A 213 -8.94 -3.44 3.30
CA THR A 213 -8.12 -2.46 4.02
C THR A 213 -6.65 -2.51 3.58
N PHE A 214 -5.97 -1.39 3.74
CA PHE A 214 -4.56 -1.25 3.40
C PHE A 214 -3.80 -0.61 4.56
N GLU A 215 -2.66 -1.20 4.89
CA GLU A 215 -1.67 -0.68 5.81
C GLU A 215 -0.49 -0.11 5.03
N VAL A 216 -0.02 1.08 5.38
CA VAL A 216 1.11 1.72 4.71
C VAL A 216 2.41 1.18 5.27
N LEU A 217 3.21 0.51 4.43
CA LEU A 217 4.57 0.07 4.78
C LEU A 217 5.62 1.15 4.47
N ALA A 218 5.40 1.94 3.41
CA ALA A 218 6.24 3.08 3.08
C ALA A 218 5.40 4.14 2.36
N GLU A 219 5.39 5.36 2.90
CA GLU A 219 4.59 6.48 2.36
C GLU A 219 5.10 6.98 1.01
N SER A 220 6.42 7.07 0.86
CA SER A 220 7.05 7.58 -0.35
C SER A 220 8.48 7.09 -0.46
N ILE A 221 8.74 6.29 -1.49
CA ILE A 221 10.08 5.78 -1.82
C ILE A 221 10.36 6.02 -3.31
N PRO A 222 11.63 6.16 -3.72
CA PRO A 222 11.97 6.37 -5.12
C PRO A 222 11.46 5.25 -6.03
N ASN A 223 10.91 5.61 -7.19
CA ASN A 223 10.42 4.68 -8.22
C ASN A 223 11.57 4.06 -9.04
N THR A 224 12.46 3.32 -8.38
CA THR A 224 13.68 2.73 -8.96
C THR A 224 13.56 1.24 -9.29
N GLY A 225 12.40 0.63 -9.05
CA GLY A 225 12.14 -0.78 -9.34
C GLY A 225 12.45 -1.75 -8.20
N SER A 226 12.98 -1.27 -7.07
CA SER A 226 13.21 -2.13 -5.89
C SER A 226 13.26 -1.35 -4.59
N ALA A 227 12.88 -1.99 -3.49
CA ALA A 227 13.02 -1.47 -2.13
C ALA A 227 13.03 -2.61 -1.11
N ASN A 228 13.48 -2.29 0.11
CA ASN A 228 13.24 -3.10 1.28
C ASN A 228 12.22 -2.38 2.18
N VAL A 229 11.21 -3.09 2.65
CA VAL A 229 10.16 -2.57 3.53
C VAL A 229 10.02 -3.46 4.76
N ASP A 230 9.74 -2.85 5.90
CA ASP A 230 9.48 -3.60 7.12
C ASP A 230 8.06 -4.15 7.10
N LEU A 231 7.91 -5.43 7.38
CA LEU A 231 6.62 -6.07 7.57
C LEU A 231 6.16 -5.92 9.03
N PRO A 232 4.84 -5.95 9.28
CA PRO A 232 4.34 -6.16 10.63
C PRO A 232 4.89 -7.48 11.20
N ASN A 233 5.53 -7.41 12.38
CA ASN A 233 6.12 -8.59 13.02
C ASN A 233 5.06 -9.42 13.76
N GLU A 234 4.15 -9.99 13.00
CA GLU A 234 3.06 -10.84 13.50
C GLU A 234 2.70 -11.94 12.50
N ASN A 235 1.89 -12.92 12.91
CA ASN A 235 1.45 -13.98 12.02
C ASN A 235 0.33 -13.47 11.09
N ILE A 236 0.60 -13.44 9.78
CA ILE A 236 -0.37 -13.07 8.74
C ILE A 236 -0.52 -14.27 7.79
N ALA A 237 -1.71 -14.85 7.77
CA ALA A 237 -2.00 -16.03 6.94
C ALA A 237 -2.09 -15.71 5.45
N THR A 238 -2.47 -14.47 5.12
CA THR A 238 -2.69 -14.03 3.73
C THR A 238 -2.31 -12.58 3.60
N ALA A 239 -1.34 -12.27 2.77
CA ALA A 239 -0.87 -10.92 2.51
C ALA A 239 -0.64 -10.66 1.03
N ARG A 240 -0.85 -9.42 0.57
CA ARG A 240 -0.49 -8.91 -0.76
C ARG A 240 0.13 -7.53 -0.62
N ILE A 241 1.06 -7.21 -1.50
CA ILE A 241 1.67 -5.89 -1.63
C ILE A 241 1.04 -5.15 -2.80
N MET A 242 0.64 -3.90 -2.54
CA MET A 242 0.29 -2.94 -3.59
C MET A 242 1.37 -1.87 -3.65
N ILE A 243 1.83 -1.55 -4.86
CA ILE A 243 2.70 -0.41 -5.14
C ILE A 243 1.88 0.60 -5.92
N LYS A 244 1.70 1.81 -5.36
CA LYS A 244 0.89 2.88 -5.92
C LYS A 244 1.74 4.11 -6.17
N ALA A 245 1.55 4.78 -7.30
CA ALA A 245 2.17 6.08 -7.57
C ALA A 245 1.72 7.13 -6.53
N VAL A 246 2.65 7.96 -6.03
CA VAL A 246 2.33 8.99 -5.02
C VAL A 246 1.57 10.15 -5.66
N ASP A 247 2.08 10.67 -6.78
CA ASP A 247 1.50 11.84 -7.46
C ASP A 247 0.65 11.44 -8.67
N ASN A 248 0.12 10.21 -8.68
CA ASN A 248 -0.69 9.67 -9.75
C ASN A 248 -1.69 8.64 -9.21
N ILE A 249 -2.56 8.14 -10.07
CA ILE A 249 -3.69 7.30 -9.71
C ILE A 249 -3.48 5.80 -9.99
N TYR A 250 -2.42 5.40 -10.69
CA TYR A 250 -2.18 4.01 -11.06
C TYR A 250 -1.46 3.23 -9.95
N PHE A 251 -1.66 1.91 -9.97
CA PHE A 251 -1.06 0.97 -9.01
C PHE A 251 -0.90 -0.41 -9.61
N ALA A 252 -0.10 -1.23 -8.96
CA ALA A 252 0.01 -2.66 -9.24
C ALA A 252 0.04 -3.46 -7.94
N VAL A 253 -0.41 -4.72 -8.01
CA VAL A 253 -0.41 -5.66 -6.88
C VAL A 253 0.44 -6.87 -7.28
N ASN A 254 1.19 -7.44 -6.32
CA ASN A 254 1.94 -8.67 -6.57
C ASN A 254 0.98 -9.82 -6.95
N SER A 255 1.47 -10.81 -7.70
CA SER A 255 0.60 -11.80 -8.35
C SER A 255 0.11 -12.92 -7.43
N TYR A 256 0.69 -13.12 -6.24
CA TYR A 256 0.34 -14.24 -5.37
C TYR A 256 0.25 -13.84 -3.90
N ASN A 257 -0.62 -14.51 -3.15
CA ASN A 257 -0.66 -14.35 -1.71
C ASN A 257 0.63 -14.91 -1.09
N PHE A 258 1.15 -14.24 -0.08
CA PHE A 258 2.23 -14.74 0.76
C PHE A 258 1.81 -14.72 2.23
N LYS A 259 2.63 -15.33 3.09
CA LYS A 259 2.42 -15.38 4.54
C LYS A 259 3.50 -14.59 5.25
N VAL A 260 3.17 -14.07 6.40
CA VAL A 260 4.15 -13.52 7.33
C VAL A 260 4.10 -14.34 8.61
N LYS A 261 5.26 -14.78 9.07
CA LYS A 261 5.44 -15.42 10.37
C LYS A 261 6.02 -14.41 11.33
N GLN A 262 5.46 -14.33 12.50
CA GLN A 262 6.06 -13.55 13.58
C GLN A 262 7.48 -14.05 13.82
N GLY A 263 8.45 -13.22 13.48
CA GLY A 263 9.84 -13.45 13.79
C GLY A 263 10.08 -13.27 15.27
N VAL A 264 10.93 -14.09 15.83
CA VAL A 264 11.47 -13.81 17.15
C VAL A 264 12.31 -12.55 16.97
N LEU A 265 11.93 -11.44 17.59
CA LEU A 265 12.86 -10.37 17.88
C LEU A 265 13.90 -11.03 18.79
N ALA A 266 14.86 -11.71 18.19
CA ALA A 266 16.07 -12.04 18.88
C ALA A 266 16.59 -10.68 19.37
N THR A 267 16.59 -10.43 20.68
CA THR A 267 17.71 -9.68 21.24
C THR A 267 18.88 -10.19 20.42
N VAL A 268 19.47 -9.30 19.60
CA VAL A 268 20.59 -9.67 18.76
C VAL A 268 21.59 -10.33 19.71
N GLU A 269 21.50 -11.67 19.86
CA GLU A 269 22.67 -12.44 20.08
C GLU A 269 23.46 -12.24 18.78
N GLY A 270 24.02 -11.04 18.65
CA GLY A 270 25.13 -10.80 17.78
C GLY A 270 26.20 -11.71 18.31
N LYS A 271 26.16 -12.97 17.92
CA LYS A 271 27.36 -13.72 17.78
C LYS A 271 28.19 -12.96 16.79
N LEU A 272 28.87 -11.93 17.24
CA LEU A 272 30.15 -11.58 16.64
C LEU A 272 30.90 -12.92 16.66
N LYS A 273 30.88 -13.59 15.47
CA LYS A 273 31.59 -14.84 15.28
C LYS A 273 32.99 -14.60 15.83
N GLY A 274 33.26 -15.11 17.05
CA GLY A 274 34.56 -15.00 17.61
C GLY A 274 34.72 -14.42 19.00
N ILE A 275 33.66 -14.27 19.80
CA ILE A 275 33.79 -14.04 21.24
C ILE A 275 33.51 -15.35 21.98
N SER A 276 34.43 -15.79 22.79
CA SER A 276 34.27 -16.92 23.72
C SER A 276 34.44 -16.45 25.14
N ILE A 277 33.56 -16.90 26.03
CA ILE A 277 33.54 -16.57 27.46
C ILE A 277 33.69 -17.85 28.26
N TYR A 278 34.74 -17.97 29.07
CA TYR A 278 34.95 -19.15 29.90
C TYR A 278 35.83 -18.84 31.13
N PRO A 279 35.65 -19.59 32.23
CA PRO A 279 34.54 -20.50 32.45
C PRO A 279 33.23 -19.77 32.64
N ASN A 280 32.13 -20.38 32.25
CA ASN A 280 30.78 -19.88 32.53
C ASN A 280 29.91 -21.09 32.89
N PRO A 281 29.58 -21.35 34.17
CA PRO A 281 29.73 -20.48 35.34
C PRO A 281 31.19 -20.15 35.74
N ALA A 282 31.39 -18.88 36.14
CA ALA A 282 32.67 -18.39 36.67
C ALA A 282 32.67 -18.33 38.19
N ASN A 283 33.86 -18.45 38.78
CA ASN A 283 34.05 -18.29 40.23
C ASN A 283 34.74 -16.96 40.57
N ASN A 284 36.04 -16.84 40.30
CA ASN A 284 36.81 -15.65 40.63
C ASN A 284 37.20 -14.81 39.41
N GLU A 285 37.35 -15.45 38.25
CA GLU A 285 37.69 -14.79 37.00
C GLU A 285 36.89 -15.37 35.81
N VAL A 286 36.72 -14.57 34.77
CA VAL A 286 36.19 -15.00 33.49
C VAL A 286 37.12 -14.50 32.38
N ASN A 287 37.40 -15.35 31.39
CA ASN A 287 38.24 -15.05 30.26
C ASN A 287 37.37 -14.74 29.03
N ILE A 288 37.69 -13.66 28.31
CA ILE A 288 37.07 -13.27 27.08
C ILE A 288 38.08 -13.44 25.96
N ILE A 289 37.78 -14.31 24.99
CA ILE A 289 38.57 -14.37 23.74
C ILE A 289 37.88 -13.56 22.66
N LEU A 290 38.60 -12.58 22.11
CA LEU A 290 38.19 -11.82 20.92
C LEU A 290 38.99 -12.32 19.72
N ASN A 291 38.35 -12.57 18.57
CA ASN A 291 39.01 -13.03 17.35
C ASN A 291 40.01 -12.01 16.74
N LYS A 292 39.94 -10.77 17.18
CA LYS A 292 40.92 -9.73 16.88
C LYS A 292 41.29 -9.02 18.17
N ALA A 293 42.55 -8.84 18.43
CA ALA A 293 43.05 -8.06 19.54
C ALA A 293 42.70 -6.57 19.30
N GLU A 294 41.57 -6.15 19.84
CA GLU A 294 41.12 -4.77 19.81
C GLU A 294 40.85 -4.29 21.24
N ASP A 295 41.06 -2.98 21.47
CA ASP A 295 40.68 -2.38 22.75
C ASP A 295 39.15 -2.51 22.92
N ALA A 296 38.71 -3.16 23.94
CA ALA A 296 37.32 -3.35 24.28
C ALA A 296 37.04 -2.88 25.71
N LYS A 297 35.81 -2.45 25.96
CA LYS A 297 35.31 -2.16 27.31
C LYS A 297 34.31 -3.24 27.71
N TYR A 298 34.29 -3.58 28.99
CA TYR A 298 33.26 -4.45 29.51
C TYR A 298 32.44 -3.76 30.60
N MET A 299 31.18 -4.16 30.69
CA MET A 299 30.22 -3.76 31.71
C MET A 299 29.43 -4.98 32.14
N ILE A 300 29.29 -5.18 33.43
CA ILE A 300 28.50 -6.28 34.01
C ILE A 300 27.32 -5.69 34.75
N TYR A 301 26.12 -6.15 34.39
CA TYR A 301 24.86 -5.72 34.97
C TYR A 301 24.20 -6.87 35.74
N ASP A 302 23.56 -6.57 36.86
CA ASP A 302 22.65 -7.51 37.49
C ASP A 302 21.30 -7.59 36.73
N LEU A 303 20.42 -8.50 37.11
CA LEU A 303 19.13 -8.70 36.45
C LEU A 303 18.17 -7.51 36.61
N SER A 304 18.45 -6.55 37.49
CA SER A 304 17.71 -5.31 37.60
C SER A 304 18.21 -4.22 36.65
N GLY A 305 19.27 -4.50 35.88
CA GLY A 305 19.91 -3.54 34.97
C GLY A 305 20.92 -2.62 35.64
N ARG A 306 21.24 -2.81 36.93
CA ARG A 306 22.21 -2.02 37.66
C ARG A 306 23.63 -2.47 37.27
N LEU A 307 24.50 -1.52 36.93
CA LEU A 307 25.92 -1.76 36.68
C LEU A 307 26.62 -2.17 37.97
N VAL A 308 27.23 -3.39 37.99
CA VAL A 308 27.91 -3.96 39.14
C VAL A 308 29.42 -4.07 38.98
N ASN A 309 29.93 -4.10 37.75
CA ASN A 309 31.36 -4.07 37.45
C ASN A 309 31.58 -3.49 36.04
N SER A 310 32.70 -2.80 35.80
CA SER A 310 33.08 -2.29 34.48
C SER A 310 34.55 -2.00 34.39
N GLY A 311 35.10 -2.01 33.19
CA GLY A 311 36.51 -1.69 32.94
C GLY A 311 36.90 -1.81 31.48
N ASN A 312 38.17 -1.57 31.20
CA ASN A 312 38.77 -1.92 29.91
C ASN A 312 39.16 -3.39 29.93
N LEU A 313 38.89 -4.10 28.86
CA LEU A 313 39.33 -5.48 28.72
C LEU A 313 40.85 -5.48 28.51
N ALA A 314 41.56 -6.10 29.42
CA ALA A 314 43.03 -6.26 29.32
C ALA A 314 43.41 -7.17 28.13
N ALA A 315 44.63 -7.05 27.64
CA ALA A 315 45.12 -7.83 26.50
C ALA A 315 45.11 -9.37 26.75
N ASP A 316 45.08 -9.81 28.01
CA ASP A 316 44.92 -11.20 28.40
C ASP A 316 43.44 -11.67 28.45
N GLY A 317 42.52 -10.76 28.21
CA GLY A 317 41.07 -11.04 28.18
C GLY A 317 40.45 -11.36 29.53
N LYS A 318 41.12 -11.12 30.64
CA LYS A 318 40.65 -11.52 31.99
C LYS A 318 39.83 -10.43 32.66
N ILE A 319 38.71 -10.85 33.26
CA ILE A 319 37.86 -9.99 34.09
C ILE A 319 37.77 -10.64 35.48
N ASN A 320 38.17 -9.90 36.50
CA ASN A 320 38.00 -10.33 37.90
C ASN A 320 36.53 -10.16 38.32
N VAL A 321 35.90 -11.25 38.75
CA VAL A 321 34.51 -11.31 39.20
C VAL A 321 34.38 -11.78 40.67
N GLU A 322 35.49 -11.81 41.40
CA GLU A 322 35.56 -12.29 42.78
C GLU A 322 34.59 -11.58 43.72
N ARG A 323 34.31 -10.31 43.48
CA ARG A 323 33.39 -9.49 44.29
C ARG A 323 31.90 -9.67 43.95
N LEU A 324 31.58 -10.41 42.89
CA LEU A 324 30.19 -10.64 42.49
C LEU A 324 29.65 -11.85 43.30
N SER A 325 28.41 -11.75 43.74
CA SER A 325 27.71 -12.85 44.43
C SER A 325 27.30 -13.92 43.44
N THR A 326 27.06 -15.15 43.90
CA THR A 326 26.45 -16.21 43.10
C THR A 326 25.12 -15.73 42.49
N GLY A 327 25.00 -15.87 41.16
CA GLY A 327 23.82 -15.39 40.44
C GLY A 327 24.02 -15.26 38.93
N ASN A 328 22.99 -14.76 38.26
CA ASN A 328 23.02 -14.47 36.82
C ASN A 328 23.24 -12.98 36.59
N TYR A 329 24.06 -12.66 35.61
CA TYR A 329 24.44 -11.31 35.21
C TYR A 329 24.42 -11.19 33.69
N VAL A 330 24.38 -9.96 33.18
CA VAL A 330 24.58 -9.65 31.77
C VAL A 330 25.96 -9.00 31.62
N LEU A 331 26.85 -9.64 30.86
CA LEU A 331 28.14 -9.10 30.46
C LEU A 331 27.97 -8.41 29.10
N SER A 332 28.20 -7.12 29.05
CA SER A 332 28.21 -6.30 27.82
C SER A 332 29.65 -5.97 27.45
N ILE A 333 30.07 -6.30 26.24
CA ILE A 333 31.39 -5.97 25.69
C ILE A 333 31.21 -4.98 24.58
N GLN A 334 31.87 -3.83 24.66
CA GLN A 334 31.85 -2.80 23.64
C GLN A 334 33.22 -2.72 22.97
N LEU A 335 33.22 -2.95 21.64
CA LEU A 335 34.41 -2.84 20.79
C LEU A 335 34.70 -1.37 20.43
N LYS A 336 35.92 -1.10 19.97
CA LYS A 336 36.35 0.25 19.58
C LYS A 336 35.54 0.85 18.39
N ASN A 337 35.02 0.02 17.51
CA ASN A 337 34.17 0.42 16.39
C ASN A 337 32.72 0.78 16.82
N GLY A 338 32.39 0.65 18.11
CA GLY A 338 31.07 0.94 18.67
C GLY A 338 30.15 -0.28 18.77
N ASP A 339 30.50 -1.42 18.20
CA ASP A 339 29.72 -2.67 18.30
C ASP A 339 29.65 -3.13 19.74
N LYS A 340 28.48 -3.64 20.13
CA LYS A 340 28.23 -4.19 21.48
C LYS A 340 27.78 -5.63 21.39
N VAL A 341 28.29 -6.46 22.31
CA VAL A 341 27.87 -7.84 22.50
C VAL A 341 27.45 -8.01 23.95
N ASN A 342 26.27 -8.62 24.14
CA ASN A 342 25.76 -8.96 25.49
C ASN A 342 25.68 -10.47 25.61
N GLU A 343 26.26 -10.99 26.68
CA GLU A 343 26.27 -12.41 26.96
C GLU A 343 25.82 -12.68 28.40
N LYS A 344 25.20 -13.84 28.61
CA LYS A 344 24.84 -14.28 29.94
C LYS A 344 26.12 -14.75 30.71
N LEU A 345 26.36 -14.16 31.85
CA LEU A 345 27.41 -14.54 32.76
C LEU A 345 26.78 -15.16 34.01
N MET A 346 27.16 -16.38 34.32
CA MET A 346 26.76 -17.05 35.56
C MET A 346 27.96 -17.07 36.54
N ILE A 347 27.70 -16.64 37.77
CA ILE A 347 28.69 -16.72 38.87
C ILE A 347 28.25 -17.82 39.82
N ASN A 348 29.17 -18.71 40.13
CA ASN A 348 28.95 -19.81 41.07
C ASN A 348 30.16 -19.89 42.02
N LYS A 349 29.92 -19.55 43.31
CA LYS A 349 30.92 -19.56 44.37
C LYS A 349 30.65 -20.65 45.36
#